data_8918bdfd3bb82132d30e154aa9845fe8
#
_entry.id   8918bdfd3bb82132d30e154aa9845fe8
#
_cell.length_a   1.000
_cell.length_b   1.000
_cell.length_c   1.000
_cell.angle_alpha   90.00
_cell.angle_beta   90.00
_cell.angle_gamma   90.00
#
_symmetry.space_group_name_H-M   'P 1'
#
loop_
_entity.id
_entity.type
_entity.pdbx_description
1 polymer ?
#
loop_
_entity_poly.entity_id
_entity_poly.type
_entity_poly.pdbx_seq_one_letter_code
_entity_poly.pdbx_strand_id
1 'polypeptide(L)'
;VQAQVLLMDEPLANLDPPHQTDWLHTMRALVDAGGTVVSVLHEVSLALQADDMVVMAAGRVLHQGACGAPDTHAALEQVFDHRIHVRHLDGMWMALPSIHRHNKTREIDA
;
A
#
# COMPACT_ATOMS: atom_id res chain seq x y z
N VAL A 1 -2.52 25.04 -19.30
CA VAL A 1 -3.05 23.83 -18.68
C VAL A 1 -2.75 23.87 -17.20
N GLN A 2 -3.79 23.81 -16.39
CA GLN A 2 -3.62 23.82 -14.95
C GLN A 2 -3.43 22.38 -14.46
N ALA A 3 -2.37 22.16 -13.69
CA ALA A 3 -2.17 20.91 -13.02
C ALA A 3 -3.17 20.81 -11.87
N GLN A 4 -3.86 19.68 -11.79
CA GLN A 4 -4.81 19.40 -10.75
C GLN A 4 -4.14 18.56 -9.68
N VAL A 5 -4.17 19.01 -8.43
CA VAL A 5 -3.63 18.28 -7.30
C VAL A 5 -4.76 17.98 -6.34
N LEU A 6 -4.91 16.69 -6.01
CA LEU A 6 -5.94 16.23 -5.11
C LEU A 6 -5.28 15.63 -3.87
N LEU A 7 -5.60 16.19 -2.70
CA LEU A 7 -5.10 15.70 -1.42
C LEU A 7 -6.24 15.05 -0.66
N MET A 8 -6.05 13.84 -0.20
CA MET A 8 -7.08 13.10 0.52
C MET A 8 -6.50 12.41 1.75
N ASP A 9 -7.27 12.40 2.82
CA ASP A 9 -6.91 11.74 4.07
C ASP A 9 -7.89 10.59 4.29
N GLU A 10 -7.39 9.36 4.24
CA GLU A 10 -8.14 8.13 4.43
C GLU A 10 -9.42 8.07 3.58
N PRO A 11 -9.29 8.28 2.26
CA PRO A 11 -10.49 8.31 1.39
C PRO A 11 -11.22 6.97 1.31
N LEU A 12 -10.56 5.89 1.74
CA LEU A 12 -11.12 4.54 1.65
C LEU A 12 -11.68 4.02 2.96
N ALA A 13 -11.68 4.86 4.02
CA ALA A 13 -12.24 4.47 5.30
C ALA A 13 -13.71 4.11 5.13
N ASN A 14 -14.10 2.95 5.64
CA ASN A 14 -15.48 2.45 5.61
C ASN A 14 -16.02 2.10 4.22
N LEU A 15 -15.15 2.00 3.20
CA LEU A 15 -15.57 1.52 1.89
C LEU A 15 -15.34 0.01 1.78
N ASP A 16 -16.28 -0.68 1.16
CA ASP A 16 -16.14 -2.10 0.87
C ASP A 16 -15.26 -2.30 -0.38
N PRO A 17 -14.80 -3.54 -0.64
CA PRO A 17 -13.87 -3.80 -1.73
C PRO A 17 -14.30 -3.30 -3.12
N PRO A 18 -15.56 -3.47 -3.57
CA PRO A 18 -15.94 -2.93 -4.87
C PRO A 18 -15.78 -1.42 -4.96
N HIS A 19 -16.14 -0.68 -3.92
CA HIS A 19 -15.99 0.77 -3.90
C HIS A 19 -14.52 1.19 -3.83
N GLN A 20 -13.68 0.42 -3.14
CA GLN A 20 -12.24 0.65 -3.13
C GLN A 20 -11.66 0.52 -4.54
N THR A 21 -12.09 -0.50 -5.27
CA THR A 21 -11.66 -0.71 -6.66
C THR A 21 -12.07 0.45 -7.54
N ASP A 22 -13.31 0.91 -7.41
CA ASP A 22 -13.81 2.05 -8.18
C ASP A 22 -12.99 3.31 -7.90
N TRP A 23 -12.66 3.53 -6.63
CA TRP A 23 -11.84 4.66 -6.22
C TRP A 23 -10.44 4.59 -6.87
N LEU A 24 -9.81 3.42 -6.83
CA LEU A 24 -8.49 3.24 -7.43
C LEU A 24 -8.53 3.52 -8.94
N HIS A 25 -9.54 3.03 -9.64
CA HIS A 25 -9.70 3.29 -11.08
C HIS A 25 -9.91 4.77 -11.36
N THR A 26 -10.71 5.44 -10.54
CA THR A 26 -10.98 6.88 -10.70
C THR A 26 -9.70 7.69 -10.50
N MET A 27 -8.92 7.35 -9.46
CA MET A 27 -7.66 8.05 -9.19
C MET A 27 -6.63 7.80 -10.29
N ARG A 28 -6.57 6.57 -10.81
CA ARG A 28 -5.66 6.26 -11.91
C ARG A 28 -6.04 7.05 -13.17
N ALA A 29 -7.31 7.15 -13.47
CA ALA A 29 -7.78 7.93 -14.62
C ALA A 29 -7.40 9.41 -14.48
N LEU A 30 -7.50 9.95 -13.27
CA LEU A 30 -7.16 11.34 -13.00
C LEU A 30 -5.67 11.60 -13.20
N VAL A 31 -4.83 10.69 -12.73
CA VAL A 31 -3.37 10.77 -12.90
C VAL A 31 -3.01 10.65 -14.38
N ASP A 32 -3.64 9.73 -15.10
CA ASP A 32 -3.38 9.53 -16.53
C ASP A 32 -3.78 10.76 -17.34
N ALA A 33 -4.72 11.55 -16.83
CA ALA A 33 -5.14 12.80 -17.47
C ALA A 33 -4.22 14.00 -17.09
N GLY A 34 -3.13 13.75 -16.36
CA GLY A 34 -2.16 14.77 -16.01
C GLY A 34 -2.30 15.31 -14.59
N GLY A 35 -3.22 14.77 -13.80
CA GLY A 35 -3.39 15.19 -12.42
C GLY A 35 -2.41 14.52 -11.47
N THR A 36 -2.37 15.04 -10.24
CA THR A 36 -1.57 14.47 -9.16
C THR A 36 -2.49 14.13 -8.00
N VAL A 37 -2.35 12.93 -7.45
CA VAL A 37 -3.14 12.48 -6.30
C VAL A 37 -2.18 12.13 -5.17
N VAL A 38 -2.43 12.70 -4.00
CA VAL A 38 -1.71 12.36 -2.77
C VAL A 38 -2.74 11.90 -1.75
N SER A 39 -2.60 10.69 -1.26
CA SER A 39 -3.55 10.09 -0.32
C SER A 39 -2.82 9.54 0.90
N VAL A 40 -3.39 9.77 2.07
CA VAL A 40 -2.94 9.12 3.30
C VAL A 40 -3.78 7.86 3.48
N LEU A 41 -3.13 6.72 3.43
CA LEU A 41 -3.79 5.42 3.51
C LEU A 41 -3.16 4.58 4.62
N HIS A 42 -4.00 3.86 5.35
CA HIS A 42 -3.53 2.95 6.40
C HIS A 42 -3.49 1.51 5.93
N GLU A 43 -4.16 1.18 4.84
CA GLU A 43 -4.06 -0.14 4.25
C GLU A 43 -2.91 -0.19 3.26
N VAL A 44 -1.87 -0.93 3.62
CA VAL A 44 -0.62 -0.97 2.85
C VAL A 44 -0.84 -1.50 1.44
N SER A 45 -1.66 -2.53 1.27
CA SER A 45 -1.91 -3.09 -0.06
C SER A 45 -2.56 -2.07 -1.00
N LEU A 46 -3.42 -1.21 -0.49
CA LEU A 46 -4.01 -0.15 -1.30
C LEU A 46 -2.99 0.95 -1.62
N ALA A 47 -2.16 1.30 -0.65
CA ALA A 47 -1.10 2.29 -0.85
C ALA A 47 -0.10 1.82 -1.91
N LEU A 48 0.18 0.53 -1.97
CA LEU A 48 1.11 -0.06 -2.93
C LEU A 48 0.63 0.04 -4.38
N GLN A 49 -0.62 0.40 -4.60
CA GLN A 49 -1.15 0.58 -5.96
C GLN A 49 -0.80 1.94 -6.56
N ALA A 50 -0.22 2.85 -5.77
CA ALA A 50 0.25 4.13 -6.26
C ALA A 50 1.59 3.98 -6.98
N ASP A 51 2.05 5.07 -7.59
CA ASP A 51 3.36 5.09 -8.25
C ASP A 51 4.48 5.19 -7.23
N ASP A 52 4.34 6.12 -6.28
CA ASP A 52 5.35 6.37 -5.26
C ASP A 52 4.70 6.40 -3.88
N MET A 53 5.52 6.23 -2.87
CA MET A 53 5.07 6.12 -1.50
C MET A 53 6.02 6.86 -0.56
N VAL A 54 5.45 7.47 0.47
CA VAL A 54 6.19 8.01 1.60
C VAL A 54 5.76 7.21 2.82
N VAL A 55 6.73 6.60 3.49
CA VAL A 55 6.48 5.83 4.71
C VAL A 55 6.82 6.70 5.91
N MET A 56 5.85 6.91 6.78
CA MET A 56 6.00 7.76 7.96
C MET A 56 5.69 6.99 9.23
N ALA A 57 6.42 7.28 10.27
CA ALA A 57 6.13 6.77 11.61
C ALA A 57 6.64 7.78 12.63
N ALA A 58 5.89 7.94 13.73
CA ALA A 58 6.23 8.85 14.83
C ALA A 58 6.54 10.27 14.33
N GLY A 59 5.78 10.75 13.35
CA GLY A 59 5.93 12.10 12.81
C GLY A 59 7.15 12.30 11.91
N ARG A 60 7.79 11.23 11.48
CA ARG A 60 9.02 11.31 10.69
C ARG A 60 8.88 10.52 9.39
N VAL A 61 9.53 11.02 8.35
CA VAL A 61 9.64 10.27 7.09
C VAL A 61 10.75 9.25 7.24
N LEU A 62 10.40 7.97 7.13
CA LEU A 62 11.37 6.88 7.24
C LEU A 62 11.87 6.43 5.88
N HIS A 63 11.05 6.58 4.84
CA HIS A 63 11.40 6.17 3.49
C HIS A 63 10.55 6.92 2.48
N GLN A 64 11.10 7.11 1.30
CA GLN A 64 10.40 7.70 0.17
C GLN A 64 10.93 7.04 -1.10
N GLY A 65 10.02 6.55 -1.94
CA GLY A 65 10.43 5.91 -3.18
C GLY A 65 9.27 5.28 -3.92
N ALA A 66 9.60 4.63 -5.02
CA ALA A 66 8.60 3.96 -5.85
C ALA A 66 7.97 2.78 -5.12
N CYS A 67 6.68 2.58 -5.31
CA CYS A 67 5.96 1.49 -4.66
C CYS A 67 6.48 0.11 -5.08
N GLY A 68 7.03 -0.03 -6.27
CA GLY A 68 7.59 -1.29 -6.75
C GLY A 68 9.05 -1.52 -6.40
N ALA A 69 9.71 -0.58 -5.71
CA ALA A 69 11.13 -0.69 -5.41
C ALA A 69 11.40 -1.63 -4.23
N PRO A 70 12.45 -2.47 -4.30
CA PRO A 70 12.80 -3.35 -3.18
C PRO A 70 13.08 -2.59 -1.89
N ASP A 71 13.68 -1.40 -1.98
CA ASP A 71 13.96 -0.58 -0.80
C ASP A 71 12.68 -0.16 -0.09
N THR A 72 11.64 0.17 -0.85
CA THR A 72 10.35 0.54 -0.29
C THR A 72 9.72 -0.66 0.42
N HIS A 73 9.80 -1.83 -0.18
CA HIS A 73 9.25 -3.06 0.41
C HIS A 73 9.98 -3.40 1.71
N ALA A 74 11.30 -3.27 1.72
CA ALA A 74 12.09 -3.51 2.93
C ALA A 74 11.73 -2.53 4.04
N ALA A 75 11.55 -1.25 3.70
CA ALA A 75 11.18 -0.23 4.67
C ALA A 75 9.80 -0.51 5.27
N LEU A 76 8.84 -0.92 4.45
CA LEU A 76 7.50 -1.28 4.93
C LEU A 76 7.56 -2.47 5.88
N GLU A 77 8.28 -3.51 5.51
CA GLU A 77 8.42 -4.69 6.36
C GLU A 77 9.06 -4.35 7.70
N GLN A 78 10.06 -3.48 7.68
CA GLN A 78 10.75 -3.04 8.90
C GLN A 78 9.82 -2.21 9.80
N VAL A 79 9.07 -1.29 9.23
CA VAL A 79 8.15 -0.41 10.00
C VAL A 79 7.09 -1.24 10.72
N PHE A 80 6.65 -2.34 10.12
CA PHE A 80 5.65 -3.22 10.70
C PHE A 80 6.27 -4.41 11.44
N ASP A 81 7.54 -4.31 11.84
CA ASP A 81 8.25 -5.35 12.61
C ASP A 81 8.21 -6.71 11.93
N HIS A 82 8.28 -6.72 10.60
CA HIS A 82 8.24 -7.94 9.78
C HIS A 82 6.95 -8.75 9.98
N ARG A 83 5.87 -8.08 10.37
CA ARG A 83 4.56 -8.72 10.49
C ARG A 83 3.80 -8.74 9.17
N ILE A 84 4.37 -8.13 8.14
CA ILE A 84 3.86 -8.20 6.79
C ILE A 84 4.97 -8.59 5.85
N HIS A 85 4.59 -9.19 4.73
CA HIS A 85 5.49 -9.46 3.61
C HIS A 85 4.90 -8.86 2.36
N VAL A 86 5.73 -8.13 1.60
CA VAL A 86 5.30 -7.56 0.33
C VAL A 86 5.60 -8.60 -0.75
N ARG A 87 4.57 -8.95 -1.52
CA ARG A 87 4.64 -9.97 -2.57
C ARG A 87 4.01 -9.44 -3.85
N HIS A 88 4.49 -9.96 -4.95
CA HIS A 88 3.93 -9.66 -6.27
C HIS A 88 2.96 -10.78 -6.65
N LEU A 89 1.66 -10.45 -6.70
CA LEU A 89 0.60 -11.41 -7.00
C LEU A 89 -0.26 -10.85 -8.12
N ASP A 90 -0.46 -11.63 -9.18
CA ASP A 90 -1.34 -11.26 -10.29
C ASP A 90 -1.04 -9.87 -10.86
N GLY A 91 0.25 -9.54 -10.98
CA GLY A 91 0.67 -8.25 -11.51
C GLY A 91 0.58 -7.09 -10.53
N MET A 92 0.30 -7.35 -9.26
CA MET A 92 0.12 -6.32 -8.24
C MET A 92 1.03 -6.59 -7.03
N TRP A 93 1.51 -5.51 -6.43
CA TRP A 93 2.20 -5.60 -5.14
C TRP A 93 1.17 -5.61 -4.03
N MET A 94 1.32 -6.57 -3.12
CA MET A 94 0.40 -6.79 -2.01
C MET A 94 1.17 -6.95 -0.73
N ALA A 95 0.59 -6.46 0.37
CA ALA A 95 1.12 -6.71 1.71
C ALA A 95 0.30 -7.83 2.35
N LEU A 96 0.96 -8.92 2.65
CA LEU A 96 0.33 -10.10 3.25
C LEU A 96 0.78 -10.23 4.70
N PRO A 97 -0.12 -10.65 5.59
CA PRO A 97 0.30 -10.87 6.98
C PRO A 97 1.33 -12.00 7.07
N SER A 98 2.35 -11.79 7.90
CA SER A 98 3.33 -12.82 8.22
C SER A 98 2.73 -13.72 9.27
N ILE A 99 2.23 -14.86 8.86
CA ILE A 99 1.69 -15.85 9.80
C ILE A 99 2.75 -16.90 10.01
N HIS A 100 3.27 -16.99 11.21
CA HIS A 100 4.24 -18.02 11.58
C HIS A 100 3.49 -19.32 11.88
N ARG A 101 3.55 -20.26 10.95
CA ARG A 101 3.00 -21.60 11.16
C ARG A 101 4.12 -22.52 11.56
N HIS A 102 4.09 -22.94 12.73
CA HIS A 102 5.04 -23.96 13.17
C HIS A 102 4.49 -25.32 12.85
N ASN A 103 4.86 -24.93 12.71
CA ASN A 103 4.56 -25.69 12.62
C ASN A 103 4.11 -26.50 12.81
N LYS A 104 3.99 -26.00 12.83
CA LYS A 104 3.42 -26.43 13.04
C LYS A 104 2.77 -26.91 13.11
N THR A 105 2.72 -26.81 13.09
CA THR A 105 2.11 -27.14 13.24
C THR A 105 1.66 -27.70 13.02
N ARG A 106 1.79 -27.82 12.99
CA ARG A 106 1.41 -28.36 12.96
C ARG A 106 1.14 -28.87 13.18
N GLU A 107 1.37 -28.83 13.38
CA GLU A 107 1.01 -29.21 13.71
C GLU A 107 0.39 -29.46 13.73
N ILE A 108 0.38 -29.52 13.65
CA ILE A 108 -0.21 -29.84 13.74
C ILE A 108 -0.49 -30.40 13.53
N ASP A 109 -0.20 -30.42 13.55
CA ASP A 109 -0.44 -30.97 13.49
C ASP A 109 -0.70 -31.53 13.59
N ALA A 110 -0.79 -31.84 13.53
CA ALA A 110 -0.82 -32.31 13.83
C ALA A 110 -0.88 -32.52 13.87
#